data_782d21b40a23ca36524444ef795eb416
#
_entry.id   782d21b40a23ca36524444ef795eb416
#
_cell.length_a   1.000
_cell.length_b   1.000
_cell.length_c   1.000
_cell.angle_alpha   90.00
_cell.angle_beta   90.00
_cell.angle_gamma   90.00
#
_symmetry.space_group_name_H-M   'P 1'
#
loop_
_entity.id
_entity.type
_entity.pdbx_description
1 polymer ?
#
loop_
_entity_poly.entity_id
_entity_poly.type
_entity_poly.pdbx_seq_one_letter_code
_entity_poly.pdbx_strand_id
1 'polypeptide(L)'
;MKKKFLISGFIPHNFFEISSFLQNMGIHKARVEEKISHMLNAIKPLKNSMQSTNSFKIQKMYHCLLQDFDKESNERECYIADKNLIYVADEWLKLDENILFILFYENPTQILKKKIFSDCKFCFKDILGEWLEYNNFMLEFYNKNKDKCVLVNYQNYSNLLSEYLSGQYNVCIKQTYRNENNYICNNENLFDFLLEYLINNDYQIINDSYEQLERLSLNPEYERKVFFENIENDIIDLFYIVKANNVLKNKNKSLLDFIFSMQEDLERF
;
A
#
# COMPACT_ATOMS: atom_id res chain seq x y z
N MET A 1 -10.70 -2.05 28.57
CA MET A 1 -11.28 -2.58 27.32
C MET A 1 -10.16 -2.96 26.41
N LYS A 2 -10.31 -4.07 25.68
CA LYS A 2 -9.33 -4.50 24.67
C LYS A 2 -9.41 -3.60 23.44
N LYS A 3 -8.31 -3.43 22.75
CA LYS A 3 -8.22 -2.53 21.60
C LYS A 3 -8.61 -3.21 20.30
N LYS A 4 -9.21 -2.43 19.42
CA LYS A 4 -9.65 -2.81 18.09
C LYS A 4 -8.82 -2.03 17.08
N PHE A 5 -8.24 -2.73 16.12
CA PHE A 5 -7.37 -2.10 15.13
C PHE A 5 -8.01 -2.23 13.75
N LEU A 6 -8.19 -1.11 13.07
CA LEU A 6 -8.61 -1.07 11.68
C LEU A 6 -7.46 -0.55 10.82
N ILE A 7 -7.05 -1.35 9.86
CA ILE A 7 -5.86 -1.10 9.06
C ILE A 7 -6.27 -0.83 7.63
N SER A 8 -5.87 0.32 7.13
CA SER A 8 -6.14 0.71 5.75
C SER A 8 -4.91 1.39 5.15
N GLY A 9 -4.80 1.38 3.81
CA GLY A 9 -3.68 2.04 3.15
C GLY A 9 -3.61 1.77 1.67
N PHE A 10 -2.98 2.70 0.94
CA PHE A 10 -2.63 2.51 -0.44
C PHE A 10 -1.23 1.91 -0.52
N ILE A 11 -1.18 0.58 -0.43
CA ILE A 11 0.06 -0.21 -0.50
C ILE A 11 -0.03 -1.20 -1.66
N PRO A 12 1.09 -1.51 -2.34
CA PRO A 12 1.08 -2.31 -3.58
C PRO A 12 0.83 -3.80 -3.35
N HIS A 13 1.09 -4.28 -2.13
CA HIS A 13 0.90 -5.67 -1.74
C HIS A 13 -0.32 -5.81 -0.84
N ASN A 14 -0.88 -7.02 -0.81
CA ASN A 14 -1.89 -7.36 0.17
C ASN A 14 -1.31 -7.15 1.58
N PHE A 15 -2.16 -6.84 2.54
CA PHE A 15 -1.79 -6.62 3.95
C PHE A 15 -1.15 -7.83 4.65
N PHE A 16 -0.58 -8.76 3.89
CA PHE A 16 -0.02 -10.02 4.41
C PHE A 16 1.14 -9.78 5.39
N GLU A 17 2.09 -8.91 5.03
CA GLU A 17 3.25 -8.61 5.88
C GLU A 17 2.81 -7.89 7.16
N ILE A 18 1.90 -6.92 7.03
CA ILE A 18 1.31 -6.22 8.18
C ILE A 18 0.53 -7.20 9.07
N SER A 19 -0.23 -8.10 8.46
CA SER A 19 -0.97 -9.13 9.18
C SER A 19 -0.04 -10.06 9.96
N SER A 20 1.04 -10.51 9.35
CA SER A 20 2.06 -11.33 10.00
C SER A 20 2.73 -10.60 11.17
N PHE A 21 3.07 -9.34 10.98
CA PHE A 21 3.62 -8.48 12.02
C PHE A 21 2.68 -8.35 13.22
N LEU A 22 1.40 -8.03 13.00
CA LEU A 22 0.42 -7.87 14.08
C LEU A 22 0.15 -9.18 14.83
N GLN A 23 0.10 -10.31 14.10
CA GLN A 23 -0.06 -11.62 14.73
C GLN A 23 1.13 -11.97 15.62
N ASN A 24 2.36 -11.63 15.22
CA ASN A 24 3.56 -11.79 16.04
C ASN A 24 3.52 -10.92 17.30
N MET A 25 2.87 -9.77 17.24
CA MET A 25 2.60 -8.92 18.42
C MET A 25 1.45 -9.48 19.29
N GLY A 26 0.79 -10.57 18.89
CA GLY A 26 -0.33 -11.16 19.61
C GLY A 26 -1.68 -10.52 19.35
N ILE A 27 -1.78 -9.65 18.35
CA ILE A 27 -3.04 -9.08 17.87
C ILE A 27 -3.62 -10.04 16.82
N HIS A 28 -4.84 -10.50 17.03
CA HIS A 28 -5.43 -11.55 16.21
C HIS A 28 -6.21 -10.99 15.02
N LYS A 29 -6.14 -11.68 13.89
CA LYS A 29 -7.01 -11.41 12.76
C LYS A 29 -8.47 -11.70 13.14
N ALA A 30 -9.38 -10.77 12.86
CA ALA A 30 -10.79 -10.96 13.16
C ALA A 30 -11.41 -12.06 12.27
N ARG A 31 -12.24 -12.93 12.86
CA ARG A 31 -12.91 -14.00 12.12
C ARG A 31 -13.87 -13.49 11.04
N VAL A 32 -14.41 -12.29 11.25
CA VAL A 32 -15.37 -11.65 10.31
C VAL A 32 -14.70 -10.90 9.18
N GLU A 33 -13.35 -10.81 9.14
CA GLU A 33 -12.62 -9.99 8.16
C GLU A 33 -13.00 -10.32 6.71
N GLU A 34 -13.05 -11.58 6.32
CA GLU A 34 -13.38 -11.95 4.93
C GLU A 34 -14.78 -11.46 4.52
N LYS A 35 -15.75 -11.58 5.42
CA LYS A 35 -17.13 -11.10 5.16
C LYS A 35 -17.16 -9.58 5.05
N ILE A 36 -16.36 -8.89 5.86
CA ILE A 36 -16.24 -7.42 5.82
C ILE A 36 -15.54 -7.00 4.54
N SER A 37 -14.46 -7.65 4.11
CA SER A 37 -13.80 -7.39 2.84
C SER A 37 -14.73 -7.59 1.64
N HIS A 38 -15.58 -8.61 1.65
CA HIS A 38 -16.63 -8.78 0.63
C HIS A 38 -17.62 -7.61 0.60
N MET A 39 -18.06 -7.14 1.77
CA MET A 39 -18.91 -5.95 1.89
C MET A 39 -18.20 -4.70 1.31
N LEU A 40 -16.94 -4.49 1.67
CA LEU A 40 -16.16 -3.33 1.24
C LEU A 40 -15.89 -3.34 -0.27
N ASN A 41 -15.68 -4.50 -0.86
CA ASN A 41 -15.53 -4.64 -2.31
C ASN A 41 -16.79 -4.26 -3.09
N ALA A 42 -17.96 -4.40 -2.52
CA ALA A 42 -19.22 -3.93 -3.12
C ALA A 42 -19.35 -2.40 -3.12
N ILE A 43 -18.62 -1.70 -2.24
CA ILE A 43 -18.62 -0.22 -2.15
C ILE A 43 -17.69 0.40 -3.20
N LYS A 44 -16.62 -0.27 -3.58
CA LYS A 44 -15.63 0.21 -4.54
C LYS A 44 -16.21 0.69 -5.89
N PRO A 45 -17.16 -0.02 -6.55
CA PRO A 45 -17.76 0.45 -7.79
C PRO A 45 -18.59 1.71 -7.64
N LEU A 46 -19.19 1.92 -6.47
CA LEU A 46 -20.03 3.10 -6.19
C LEU A 46 -19.19 4.37 -6.08
N LYS A 47 -17.94 4.27 -5.66
CA LYS A 47 -17.01 5.39 -5.55
C LYS A 47 -16.68 5.99 -6.90
N ASN A 48 -16.45 5.17 -7.92
CA ASN A 48 -16.11 5.64 -9.28
C ASN A 48 -17.23 6.44 -9.95
N SER A 49 -18.47 6.36 -9.41
CA SER A 49 -19.64 7.09 -9.90
C SER A 49 -19.99 8.34 -9.08
N MET A 50 -19.34 8.55 -7.92
CA MET A 50 -19.64 9.66 -7.01
C MET A 50 -18.44 10.59 -6.87
N GLN A 51 -18.56 11.82 -7.36
CA GLN A 51 -17.58 12.92 -7.21
C GLN A 51 -17.53 13.51 -5.79
N SER A 52 -18.08 12.85 -4.77
CA SER A 52 -18.15 13.41 -3.43
C SER A 52 -17.19 12.74 -2.45
N THR A 53 -16.48 13.58 -1.69
CA THR A 53 -15.59 13.24 -0.56
C THR A 53 -16.34 12.70 0.68
N ASN A 54 -17.61 12.30 0.55
CA ASN A 54 -18.40 11.82 1.67
C ASN A 54 -18.17 10.32 1.91
N SER A 55 -18.00 9.95 3.16
CA SER A 55 -17.95 8.56 3.60
C SER A 55 -19.25 7.82 3.24
N PHE A 56 -19.12 6.55 2.85
CA PHE A 56 -20.29 5.72 2.52
C PHE A 56 -20.99 5.23 3.77
N LYS A 57 -22.31 5.35 3.80
CA LYS A 57 -23.11 4.74 4.86
C LYS A 57 -23.18 3.23 4.68
N ILE A 58 -22.82 2.49 5.72
CA ILE A 58 -22.96 1.05 5.74
C ILE A 58 -24.45 0.69 5.75
N GLN A 59 -24.85 -0.19 4.83
CA GLN A 59 -26.24 -0.66 4.80
C GLN A 59 -26.56 -1.45 6.07
N LYS A 60 -27.80 -1.31 6.56
CA LYS A 60 -28.26 -1.97 7.80
C LYS A 60 -28.01 -3.46 7.85
N MET A 61 -28.06 -4.14 6.70
CA MET A 61 -27.80 -5.59 6.61
C MET A 61 -26.37 -5.99 7.04
N TYR A 62 -25.42 -5.05 7.00
CA TYR A 62 -24.03 -5.31 7.40
C TYR A 62 -23.73 -4.93 8.85
N HIS A 63 -24.67 -4.31 9.56
CA HIS A 63 -24.45 -3.94 10.96
C HIS A 63 -24.19 -5.15 11.86
N CYS A 64 -24.73 -6.33 11.51
CA CYS A 64 -24.46 -7.56 12.25
C CYS A 64 -22.97 -7.95 12.20
N LEU A 65 -22.28 -7.72 11.08
CA LEU A 65 -20.83 -8.00 10.96
C LEU A 65 -20.01 -7.10 11.87
N LEU A 66 -20.42 -5.84 12.01
CA LEU A 66 -19.77 -4.88 12.89
C LEU A 66 -19.99 -5.26 14.37
N GLN A 67 -21.20 -5.72 14.72
CA GLN A 67 -21.49 -6.23 16.06
C GLN A 67 -20.74 -7.52 16.38
N ASP A 68 -20.56 -8.40 15.40
CA ASP A 68 -19.77 -9.63 15.59
C ASP A 68 -18.28 -9.31 15.80
N PHE A 69 -17.75 -8.33 15.08
CA PHE A 69 -16.39 -7.82 15.36
C PHE A 69 -16.28 -7.20 16.75
N ASP A 70 -17.27 -6.44 17.16
CA ASP A 70 -17.33 -5.85 18.50
C ASP A 70 -17.31 -6.92 19.58
N LYS A 71 -18.12 -7.96 19.47
CA LYS A 71 -18.14 -9.10 20.41
C LYS A 71 -16.80 -9.81 20.47
N GLU A 72 -16.19 -10.12 19.33
CA GLU A 72 -14.90 -10.81 19.25
C GLU A 72 -13.79 -9.95 19.91
N SER A 73 -13.80 -8.66 19.69
CA SER A 73 -12.81 -7.74 20.23
C SER A 73 -12.93 -7.50 21.74
N ASN A 74 -14.06 -7.82 22.35
CA ASN A 74 -14.20 -7.81 23.81
C ASN A 74 -13.45 -9.00 24.46
N GLU A 75 -13.26 -10.08 23.75
CA GLU A 75 -12.54 -11.26 24.24
C GLU A 75 -11.02 -11.13 24.07
N ARG A 76 -10.57 -10.56 22.95
CA ARG A 76 -9.16 -10.45 22.58
C ARG A 76 -8.90 -9.23 21.71
N GLU A 77 -7.65 -8.78 21.68
CA GLU A 77 -7.23 -7.75 20.74
C GLU A 77 -7.26 -8.30 19.32
N CYS A 78 -7.98 -7.60 18.43
CA CYS A 78 -8.11 -8.04 17.06
C CYS A 78 -8.05 -6.90 16.06
N TYR A 79 -7.74 -7.27 14.82
CA TYR A 79 -7.65 -6.32 13.70
C TYR A 79 -8.45 -6.79 12.49
N ILE A 80 -8.80 -5.82 11.65
CA ILE A 80 -9.26 -6.00 10.27
C ILE A 80 -8.35 -5.16 9.38
N ALA A 81 -7.91 -5.72 8.25
CA ALA A 81 -7.04 -5.06 7.30
C ALA A 81 -7.64 -5.11 5.90
N ASP A 82 -8.05 -3.94 5.37
CA ASP A 82 -8.58 -3.81 4.01
C ASP A 82 -8.37 -2.39 3.49
N LYS A 83 -7.97 -2.26 2.22
CA LYS A 83 -7.76 -0.96 1.57
C LYS A 83 -9.01 -0.08 1.62
N ASN A 84 -10.21 -0.66 1.52
CA ASN A 84 -11.45 0.07 1.42
C ASN A 84 -12.06 0.47 2.78
N LEU A 85 -11.46 0.06 3.90
CA LEU A 85 -11.93 0.43 5.25
C LEU A 85 -12.01 1.94 5.45
N ILE A 86 -11.08 2.67 4.86
CA ILE A 86 -11.05 4.13 4.98
C ILE A 86 -12.35 4.80 4.49
N TYR A 87 -13.02 4.25 3.49
CA TYR A 87 -14.24 4.84 2.93
C TYR A 87 -15.48 4.71 3.84
N VAL A 88 -15.44 3.83 4.81
CA VAL A 88 -16.49 3.62 5.81
C VAL A 88 -16.03 3.91 7.24
N ALA A 89 -14.86 4.54 7.37
CA ALA A 89 -14.20 4.76 8.65
C ALA A 89 -15.06 5.56 9.65
N ASP A 90 -15.82 6.57 9.17
CA ASP A 90 -16.74 7.35 10.01
C ASP A 90 -17.87 6.49 10.61
N GLU A 91 -18.31 5.44 9.91
CA GLU A 91 -19.35 4.53 10.43
C GLU A 91 -18.78 3.64 11.55
N TRP A 92 -17.52 3.23 11.43
CA TRP A 92 -16.83 2.48 12.48
C TRP A 92 -16.67 3.31 13.75
N LEU A 93 -16.27 4.58 13.64
CA LEU A 93 -16.11 5.48 14.79
C LEU A 93 -17.42 5.75 15.53
N LYS A 94 -18.56 5.72 14.82
CA LYS A 94 -19.87 5.83 15.46
C LYS A 94 -20.26 4.62 16.29
N LEU A 95 -19.67 3.46 15.99
CA LEU A 95 -20.00 2.20 16.66
C LEU A 95 -19.16 1.99 17.91
N ASP A 96 -17.89 2.36 17.87
CA ASP A 96 -16.98 2.20 19.00
C ASP A 96 -15.88 3.25 19.03
N GLU A 97 -15.80 3.94 20.15
CA GLU A 97 -14.77 4.94 20.40
C GLU A 97 -13.38 4.35 20.68
N ASN A 98 -13.27 3.04 20.96
CA ASN A 98 -12.00 2.37 21.28
C ASN A 98 -11.27 1.79 20.07
N ILE A 99 -11.70 2.15 18.87
CA ILE A 99 -11.04 1.78 17.64
C ILE A 99 -9.82 2.67 17.40
N LEU A 100 -8.71 2.06 17.02
CA LEU A 100 -7.54 2.72 16.47
C LEU A 100 -7.41 2.39 14.99
N PHE A 101 -7.33 3.43 14.17
CA PHE A 101 -6.99 3.30 12.75
C PHE A 101 -5.48 3.37 12.56
N ILE A 102 -4.92 2.37 11.90
CA ILE A 102 -3.54 2.36 11.44
C ILE A 102 -3.58 2.57 9.93
N LEU A 103 -3.15 3.75 9.50
CA LEU A 103 -3.26 4.21 8.13
C LEU A 103 -1.90 4.14 7.45
N PHE A 104 -1.74 3.21 6.49
CA PHE A 104 -0.50 3.04 5.77
C PHE A 104 -0.49 3.80 4.45
N TYR A 105 0.63 4.44 4.17
CA TYR A 105 0.94 5.01 2.87
C TYR A 105 2.33 4.55 2.42
N GLU A 106 2.58 4.65 1.13
CA GLU A 106 3.87 4.35 0.54
C GLU A 106 4.28 5.46 -0.43
N ASN A 107 5.58 5.65 -0.57
CA ASN A 107 6.18 6.59 -1.51
C ASN A 107 5.65 6.34 -2.94
N PRO A 108 5.13 7.38 -3.64
CA PRO A 108 4.57 7.23 -4.98
C PRO A 108 5.59 6.67 -5.99
N THR A 109 6.89 6.98 -5.83
CA THR A 109 7.96 6.40 -6.65
C THR A 109 8.02 4.88 -6.52
N GLN A 110 7.91 4.36 -5.29
CA GLN A 110 7.93 2.92 -5.04
C GLN A 110 6.66 2.24 -5.59
N ILE A 111 5.51 2.89 -5.51
CA ILE A 111 4.28 2.39 -6.13
C ILE A 111 4.43 2.27 -7.64
N LEU A 112 4.95 3.31 -8.30
CA LEU A 112 5.23 3.28 -9.74
C LEU A 112 6.21 2.17 -10.11
N LYS A 113 7.31 2.08 -9.39
CA LYS A 113 8.34 1.05 -9.61
C LYS A 113 7.75 -0.36 -9.57
N LYS A 114 7.00 -0.69 -8.53
CA LYS A 114 6.36 -1.99 -8.38
C LYS A 114 5.36 -2.27 -9.50
N LYS A 115 4.60 -1.27 -9.94
CA LYS A 115 3.63 -1.40 -11.04
C LYS A 115 4.30 -1.62 -12.39
N ILE A 116 5.38 -0.89 -12.68
CA ILE A 116 6.16 -1.06 -13.91
C ILE A 116 6.69 -2.50 -14.05
N PHE A 117 7.12 -3.11 -12.95
CA PHE A 117 7.65 -4.47 -12.96
C PHE A 117 6.56 -5.56 -12.99
N SER A 118 5.34 -5.27 -12.52
CA SER A 118 4.24 -6.25 -12.45
C SER A 118 3.34 -6.26 -13.69
N ASP A 119 3.12 -5.12 -14.35
CA ASP A 119 2.11 -4.96 -15.37
C ASP A 119 2.73 -4.60 -16.74
N CYS A 120 2.33 -5.33 -17.80
CA CYS A 120 2.79 -5.05 -19.16
C CYS A 120 2.21 -3.77 -19.79
N LYS A 121 1.10 -3.27 -19.22
CA LYS A 121 0.43 -2.04 -19.67
C LYS A 121 0.03 -1.22 -18.46
N PHE A 122 0.63 -0.07 -18.27
CA PHE A 122 0.31 0.87 -17.22
C PHE A 122 0.32 2.31 -17.74
N CYS A 123 -0.45 3.16 -17.07
CA CYS A 123 -0.48 4.58 -17.29
C CYS A 123 -0.06 5.28 -15.97
N PHE A 124 1.02 6.04 -15.99
CA PHE A 124 1.49 6.77 -14.81
C PHE A 124 0.40 7.65 -14.21
N LYS A 125 -0.30 8.39 -15.08
CA LYS A 125 -1.36 9.31 -14.66
C LYS A 125 -2.47 8.60 -13.88
N ASP A 126 -2.86 7.41 -14.31
CA ASP A 126 -3.93 6.66 -13.66
C ASP A 126 -3.48 6.14 -12.29
N ILE A 127 -2.27 5.59 -12.21
CA ILE A 127 -1.71 5.07 -10.95
C ILE A 127 -1.51 6.19 -9.93
N LEU A 128 -0.90 7.29 -10.35
CA LEU A 128 -0.65 8.45 -9.48
C LEU A 128 -1.95 9.16 -9.11
N GLY A 129 -2.92 9.20 -10.02
CA GLY A 129 -4.25 9.72 -9.75
C GLY A 129 -4.99 8.92 -8.68
N GLU A 130 -4.98 7.58 -8.78
CA GLU A 130 -5.54 6.71 -7.74
C GLU A 130 -4.82 6.87 -6.40
N TRP A 131 -3.49 6.97 -6.43
CA TRP A 131 -2.68 7.18 -5.23
C TRP A 131 -3.06 8.49 -4.54
N LEU A 132 -3.13 9.59 -5.31
CA LEU A 132 -3.45 10.92 -4.82
C LEU A 132 -4.86 10.98 -4.22
N GLU A 133 -5.85 10.46 -4.94
CA GLU A 133 -7.24 10.46 -4.50
C GLU A 133 -7.41 9.70 -3.18
N TYR A 134 -6.80 8.52 -3.08
CA TYR A 134 -6.86 7.71 -1.88
C TYR A 134 -6.19 8.39 -0.69
N ASN A 135 -4.97 8.89 -0.88
CA ASN A 135 -4.20 9.50 0.21
C ASN A 135 -4.79 10.84 0.65
N ASN A 136 -5.38 11.64 -0.23
CA ASN A 136 -6.10 12.85 0.15
C ASN A 136 -7.31 12.52 1.01
N PHE A 137 -8.09 11.48 0.65
CA PHE A 137 -9.20 11.02 1.47
C PHE A 137 -8.72 10.54 2.85
N MET A 138 -7.63 9.81 2.89
CA MET A 138 -7.01 9.33 4.13
C MET A 138 -6.50 10.49 5.01
N LEU A 139 -5.88 11.51 4.42
CA LEU A 139 -5.45 12.72 5.13
C LEU A 139 -6.62 13.51 5.71
N GLU A 140 -7.72 13.66 4.96
CA GLU A 140 -8.94 14.30 5.46
C GLU A 140 -9.49 13.57 6.68
N PHE A 141 -9.57 12.24 6.63
CA PHE A 141 -10.02 11.42 7.74
C PHE A 141 -9.07 11.53 8.94
N TYR A 142 -7.76 11.43 8.72
CA TYR A 142 -6.73 11.58 9.75
C TYR A 142 -6.84 12.95 10.45
N ASN A 143 -6.94 14.04 9.69
CA ASN A 143 -7.02 15.39 10.24
C ASN A 143 -8.25 15.62 11.12
N LYS A 144 -9.37 14.95 10.81
CA LYS A 144 -10.60 14.99 11.62
C LYS A 144 -10.52 14.14 12.88
N ASN A 145 -9.68 13.09 12.88
CA ASN A 145 -9.71 12.03 13.90
C ASN A 145 -8.31 11.69 14.44
N LYS A 146 -7.45 12.70 14.67
CA LYS A 146 -6.04 12.52 15.04
C LYS A 146 -5.82 11.61 16.27
N ASP A 147 -6.71 11.70 17.26
CA ASP A 147 -6.62 10.92 18.49
C ASP A 147 -6.99 9.44 18.30
N LYS A 148 -7.57 9.10 17.15
CA LYS A 148 -8.04 7.75 16.79
C LYS A 148 -7.24 7.14 15.63
N CYS A 149 -6.25 7.85 15.13
CA CYS A 149 -5.50 7.46 13.94
C CYS A 149 -4.01 7.56 14.19
N VAL A 150 -3.28 6.63 13.61
CA VAL A 150 -1.83 6.75 13.41
C VAL A 150 -1.53 6.60 11.93
N LEU A 151 -0.74 7.51 11.40
CA LEU A 151 -0.27 7.49 10.02
C LEU A 151 1.12 6.89 9.97
N VAL A 152 1.34 5.91 9.11
CA VAL A 152 2.55 5.08 9.10
C VAL A 152 3.05 4.93 7.66
N ASN A 153 4.32 5.28 7.44
CA ASN A 153 4.99 4.94 6.19
C ASN A 153 5.21 3.41 6.15
N TYR A 154 4.83 2.79 5.04
CA TYR A 154 4.96 1.33 4.85
C TYR A 154 6.42 0.86 4.87
N GLN A 155 7.36 1.74 4.58
CA GLN A 155 8.79 1.44 4.69
C GLN A 155 9.23 1.52 6.17
N ASN A 156 9.90 0.49 6.64
CA ASN A 156 10.50 0.44 8.00
C ASN A 156 9.52 0.65 9.17
N TYR A 157 8.22 0.31 8.98
CA TYR A 157 7.19 0.56 10.01
C TYR A 157 7.34 -0.27 11.27
N SER A 158 7.94 -1.45 11.21
CA SER A 158 7.81 -2.50 12.23
C SER A 158 8.30 -2.08 13.62
N ASN A 159 9.47 -1.43 13.71
CA ASN A 159 10.05 -1.05 15.00
C ASN A 159 9.25 0.08 15.66
N LEU A 160 9.06 1.19 14.96
CA LEU A 160 8.35 2.35 15.51
C LEU A 160 6.88 2.07 15.79
N LEU A 161 6.21 1.30 14.93
CA LEU A 161 4.83 0.89 15.17
C LEU A 161 4.74 -0.06 16.37
N SER A 162 5.69 -0.97 16.57
CA SER A 162 5.72 -1.85 17.75
C SER A 162 5.91 -1.06 19.04
N GLU A 163 6.84 -0.10 19.06
CA GLU A 163 7.06 0.79 20.19
C GLU A 163 5.81 1.65 20.51
N TYR A 164 5.19 2.21 19.47
CA TYR A 164 3.96 2.99 19.60
C TYR A 164 2.82 2.16 20.19
N LEU A 165 2.55 0.96 19.64
CA LEU A 165 1.48 0.10 20.11
C LEU A 165 1.74 -0.42 21.53
N SER A 166 2.98 -0.73 21.88
CA SER A 166 3.36 -1.19 23.22
C SER A 166 3.27 -0.07 24.25
N GLY A 167 3.76 1.12 23.92
CA GLY A 167 3.79 2.26 24.82
C GLY A 167 2.41 2.87 25.07
N GLN A 168 1.61 3.03 24.01
CA GLN A 168 0.30 3.69 24.09
C GLN A 168 -0.83 2.74 24.49
N TYR A 169 -0.75 1.46 24.11
CA TYR A 169 -1.86 0.53 24.23
C TYR A 169 -1.55 -0.72 25.04
N ASN A 170 -0.36 -0.80 25.68
CA ASN A 170 0.08 -1.95 26.48
C ASN A 170 -0.01 -3.29 25.73
N VAL A 171 0.20 -3.28 24.43
CA VAL A 171 0.26 -4.51 23.62
C VAL A 171 1.54 -5.24 23.98
N CYS A 172 1.43 -6.46 24.54
CA CYS A 172 2.59 -7.27 24.90
C CYS A 172 3.27 -7.82 23.63
N ILE A 173 4.48 -7.37 23.36
CA ILE A 173 5.30 -7.92 22.27
C ILE A 173 5.71 -9.35 22.66
N LYS A 174 5.18 -10.35 21.96
CA LYS A 174 5.55 -11.75 22.17
C LYS A 174 6.89 -12.11 21.57
N GLN A 175 7.32 -11.43 20.53
CA GLN A 175 8.63 -11.56 19.88
C GLN A 175 9.05 -10.24 19.25
N THR A 176 10.33 -9.87 19.39
CA THR A 176 10.91 -8.78 18.61
C THR A 176 10.98 -9.23 17.15
N TYR A 177 10.14 -8.66 16.31
CA TYR A 177 10.20 -8.89 14.87
C TYR A 177 11.45 -8.16 14.34
N ARG A 178 12.55 -8.92 14.16
CA ARG A 178 13.62 -8.44 13.30
C ARG A 178 13.16 -8.62 11.87
N ASN A 179 12.67 -7.58 11.29
CA ASN A 179 12.47 -7.54 9.85
C ASN A 179 13.87 -7.53 9.21
N GLU A 180 14.39 -8.72 8.89
CA GLU A 180 15.65 -8.86 8.15
C GLU A 180 15.50 -8.45 6.68
N ASN A 181 14.29 -8.14 6.26
CA ASN A 181 14.01 -7.45 5.02
C ASN A 181 14.35 -5.95 5.16
N ASN A 182 15.56 -5.66 5.59
CA ASN A 182 16.26 -4.49 5.14
C ASN A 182 16.39 -4.67 3.61
N TYR A 183 15.34 -4.30 2.88
CA TYR A 183 15.52 -3.84 1.53
C TYR A 183 16.37 -2.58 1.64
N ILE A 184 17.64 -2.79 2.00
CA ILE A 184 18.69 -1.87 1.70
C ILE A 184 18.74 -1.93 0.17
N CYS A 185 17.86 -1.18 -0.47
CA CYS A 185 18.08 -0.79 -1.85
C CYS A 185 19.30 0.12 -1.84
N ASN A 186 20.47 -0.47 -1.60
CA ASN A 186 21.77 0.20 -1.69
C ASN A 186 22.12 0.54 -3.15
N ASN A 187 21.23 0.30 -4.08
CA ASN A 187 21.32 0.74 -5.46
C ASN A 187 20.13 1.65 -5.75
N GLU A 188 20.19 2.90 -5.32
CA GLU A 188 19.46 3.98 -5.97
C GLU A 188 19.98 4.02 -7.40
N ASN A 189 19.30 3.30 -8.28
CA ASN A 189 19.69 3.27 -9.67
C ASN A 189 19.11 4.50 -10.39
N LEU A 190 19.68 4.83 -11.54
CA LEU A 190 19.21 5.90 -12.42
C LEU A 190 17.69 5.87 -12.63
N PHE A 191 17.08 4.70 -12.56
CA PHE A 191 15.63 4.52 -12.72
C PHE A 191 14.84 5.13 -11.55
N ASP A 192 15.28 4.94 -10.32
CA ASP A 192 14.63 5.55 -9.14
C ASP A 192 14.73 7.08 -9.23
N PHE A 193 15.90 7.60 -9.60
CA PHE A 193 16.08 9.02 -9.84
C PHE A 193 15.16 9.58 -10.94
N LEU A 194 15.03 8.88 -12.07
CA LEU A 194 14.16 9.33 -13.16
C LEU A 194 12.68 9.35 -12.74
N LEU A 195 12.24 8.40 -11.90
CA LEU A 195 10.89 8.40 -11.37
C LEU A 195 10.68 9.55 -10.36
N GLU A 196 11.63 9.80 -9.48
CA GLU A 196 11.58 10.94 -8.55
C GLU A 196 11.59 12.28 -9.30
N TYR A 197 12.46 12.42 -10.31
CA TYR A 197 12.49 13.61 -11.17
C TYR A 197 11.15 13.84 -11.87
N LEU A 198 10.54 12.79 -12.41
CA LEU A 198 9.22 12.85 -13.05
C LEU A 198 8.15 13.33 -12.06
N ILE A 199 8.10 12.77 -10.85
CA ILE A 199 7.12 13.14 -9.84
C ILE A 199 7.32 14.59 -9.40
N ASN A 200 8.55 15.01 -9.15
CA ASN A 200 8.85 16.34 -8.66
C ASN A 200 8.58 17.44 -9.71
N ASN A 201 8.74 17.16 -10.99
CA ASN A 201 8.59 18.18 -12.04
C ASN A 201 7.22 18.13 -12.72
N ASP A 202 6.70 16.93 -13.03
CA ASP A 202 5.46 16.80 -13.81
C ASP A 202 4.23 16.54 -12.94
N TYR A 203 4.45 16.11 -11.67
CA TYR A 203 3.38 15.73 -10.74
C TYR A 203 3.52 16.40 -9.37
N GLN A 204 3.79 17.70 -9.33
CA GLN A 204 4.04 18.46 -8.10
C GLN A 204 2.95 18.23 -7.02
N ILE A 205 1.68 18.16 -7.41
CA ILE A 205 0.57 17.91 -6.46
C ILE A 205 0.75 16.55 -5.73
N ILE A 206 1.33 15.56 -6.40
CA ILE A 206 1.63 14.26 -5.80
C ILE A 206 2.73 14.41 -4.74
N ASN A 207 3.78 15.16 -5.08
CA ASN A 207 4.88 15.43 -4.17
C ASN A 207 4.41 16.20 -2.93
N ASP A 208 3.62 17.25 -3.11
CA ASP A 208 3.06 18.06 -2.01
C ASP A 208 2.21 17.19 -1.06
N SER A 209 1.38 16.29 -1.62
CA SER A 209 0.59 15.36 -0.83
C SER A 209 1.46 14.37 -0.08
N TYR A 210 2.53 13.85 -0.72
CA TYR A 210 3.48 12.94 -0.07
C TYR A 210 4.24 13.62 1.07
N GLU A 211 4.74 14.83 0.87
CA GLU A 211 5.38 15.60 1.93
C GLU A 211 4.44 15.86 3.13
N GLN A 212 3.16 16.07 2.87
CA GLN A 212 2.19 16.24 3.95
C GLN A 212 2.01 14.93 4.75
N LEU A 213 1.96 13.77 4.08
CA LEU A 213 1.92 12.46 4.73
C LEU A 213 3.17 12.24 5.59
N GLU A 214 4.35 12.53 5.05
CA GLU A 214 5.62 12.40 5.77
C GLU A 214 5.66 13.26 7.04
N ARG A 215 5.25 14.51 6.97
CA ARG A 215 5.22 15.42 8.15
C ARG A 215 4.31 14.95 9.27
N LEU A 216 3.28 14.15 8.96
CA LEU A 216 2.28 13.66 9.91
C LEU A 216 2.54 12.21 10.35
N SER A 217 3.47 11.54 9.71
CA SER A 217 3.76 10.13 9.93
C SER A 217 4.48 9.85 11.25
N LEU A 218 4.22 8.68 11.81
CA LEU A 218 4.96 8.13 12.93
C LEU A 218 6.42 7.85 12.59
N ASN A 219 6.69 7.43 11.36
CA ASN A 219 8.00 7.03 10.84
C ASN A 219 8.29 7.70 9.50
N PRO A 220 8.52 9.04 9.47
CA PRO A 220 8.84 9.73 8.24
C PRO A 220 10.10 9.15 7.59
N GLU A 221 10.10 9.08 6.28
CA GLU A 221 11.31 8.76 5.53
C GLU A 221 12.26 9.97 5.66
N TYR A 222 13.41 9.76 6.31
CA TYR A 222 14.41 10.83 6.39
C TYR A 222 14.83 11.23 4.97
N GLU A 223 14.98 12.54 4.73
CA GLU A 223 15.41 13.10 3.45
C GLU A 223 16.50 12.22 2.82
N ARG A 224 16.16 11.51 1.77
CA ARG A 224 17.15 10.84 0.93
C ARG A 224 17.93 11.93 0.22
N LYS A 225 19.11 12.24 0.72
CA LYS A 225 20.08 12.96 -0.09
C LYS A 225 20.54 11.97 -1.15
N VAL A 226 19.99 12.08 -2.34
CA VAL A 226 20.46 11.34 -3.50
C VAL A 226 21.89 11.79 -3.78
N PHE A 227 22.86 11.00 -3.33
CA PHE A 227 24.26 11.23 -3.66
C PHE A 227 24.55 10.56 -5.01
N PHE A 228 24.81 11.38 -5.99
CA PHE A 228 25.18 10.93 -7.34
C PHE A 228 26.64 10.51 -7.42
N GLU A 229 27.06 9.53 -6.64
CA GLU A 229 28.45 9.07 -6.70
C GLU A 229 28.78 8.23 -7.95
N ASN A 230 27.77 7.68 -8.66
CA ASN A 230 28.00 6.73 -9.76
C ASN A 230 27.06 6.88 -10.96
N ILE A 231 26.54 8.09 -11.27
CA ILE A 231 25.60 8.30 -12.39
C ILE A 231 26.11 7.73 -13.72
N GLU A 232 27.40 7.84 -14.01
CA GLU A 232 27.99 7.32 -15.26
C GLU A 232 27.86 5.80 -15.35
N ASN A 233 28.11 5.08 -14.26
CA ASN A 233 27.99 3.63 -14.19
C ASN A 233 26.50 3.21 -14.29
N ASP A 234 25.59 3.92 -13.61
CA ASP A 234 24.17 3.64 -13.66
C ASP A 234 23.59 3.85 -15.07
N ILE A 235 24.04 4.88 -15.79
CA ILE A 235 23.67 5.11 -17.20
C ILE A 235 24.21 3.96 -18.09
N ILE A 236 25.42 3.51 -17.87
CA ILE A 236 26.01 2.41 -18.60
C ILE A 236 25.23 1.13 -18.35
N ASP A 237 24.89 0.83 -17.10
CA ASP A 237 24.11 -0.35 -16.72
C ASP A 237 22.70 -0.32 -17.31
N LEU A 238 22.01 0.82 -17.27
CA LEU A 238 20.72 1.00 -17.93
C LEU A 238 20.83 0.76 -19.43
N PHE A 239 21.87 1.27 -20.10
CA PHE A 239 22.11 1.04 -21.49
C PHE A 239 22.28 -0.46 -21.82
N TYR A 240 23.03 -1.19 -21.00
CA TYR A 240 23.19 -2.65 -21.17
C TYR A 240 21.87 -3.39 -20.94
N ILE A 241 21.05 -3.01 -19.98
CA ILE A 241 19.74 -3.60 -19.72
C ILE A 241 18.81 -3.38 -20.93
N VAL A 242 18.73 -2.16 -21.47
CA VAL A 242 17.92 -1.82 -22.65
C VAL A 242 18.40 -2.61 -23.87
N LYS A 243 19.72 -2.69 -24.07
CA LYS A 243 20.33 -3.46 -25.16
C LYS A 243 20.02 -4.96 -25.05
N ALA A 244 20.14 -5.54 -23.86
CA ALA A 244 19.83 -6.93 -23.59
C ALA A 244 18.32 -7.23 -23.85
N ASN A 245 17.42 -6.35 -23.37
CA ASN A 245 15.99 -6.48 -23.62
C ASN A 245 15.63 -6.41 -25.11
N ASN A 246 16.27 -5.55 -25.87
CA ASN A 246 16.07 -5.48 -27.31
C ASN A 246 16.54 -6.75 -28.02
N VAL A 247 17.68 -7.33 -27.60
CA VAL A 247 18.16 -8.61 -28.11
C VAL A 247 17.19 -9.75 -27.80
N LEU A 248 16.65 -9.79 -26.55
CA LEU A 248 15.65 -10.78 -26.14
C LEU A 248 14.33 -10.63 -26.92
N LYS A 249 13.85 -9.40 -27.13
CA LYS A 249 12.67 -9.16 -27.97
C LYS A 249 12.86 -9.67 -29.39
N ASN A 250 14.02 -9.43 -29.99
CA ASN A 250 14.32 -9.90 -31.36
C ASN A 250 14.42 -11.43 -31.42
N LYS A 251 15.04 -12.07 -30.41
CA LYS A 251 15.07 -13.54 -30.32
C LYS A 251 13.68 -14.14 -30.14
N ASN A 252 12.85 -13.56 -29.28
CA ASN A 252 11.48 -14.03 -29.07
C ASN A 252 10.64 -13.88 -30.36
N LYS A 253 10.82 -12.78 -31.09
CA LYS A 253 10.17 -12.62 -32.39
C LYS A 253 10.60 -13.71 -33.39
N SER A 254 11.91 -13.95 -33.51
CA SER A 254 12.43 -15.01 -34.41
C SER A 254 11.95 -16.40 -34.02
N LEU A 255 11.80 -16.69 -32.71
CA LEU A 255 11.24 -17.95 -32.25
C LEU A 255 9.76 -18.08 -32.58
N LEU A 256 8.97 -17.02 -32.44
CA LEU A 256 7.56 -17.00 -32.85
C LEU A 256 7.43 -17.22 -34.38
N ASP A 257 8.22 -16.51 -35.17
CA ASP A 257 8.22 -16.68 -36.62
C ASP A 257 8.59 -18.12 -37.03
N PHE A 258 9.54 -18.75 -36.32
CA PHE A 258 9.90 -20.15 -36.52
C PHE A 258 8.77 -21.11 -36.14
N ILE A 259 8.09 -20.88 -34.99
CA ILE A 259 6.93 -21.69 -34.55
C ILE A 259 5.81 -21.60 -35.56
N PHE A 260 5.49 -20.41 -36.09
CA PHE A 260 4.48 -20.23 -37.13
C PHE A 260 4.85 -20.96 -38.43
N SER A 261 6.11 -20.88 -38.85
CA SER A 261 6.55 -21.63 -40.05
C SER A 261 6.43 -23.15 -39.89
N MET A 262 6.75 -23.68 -38.71
CA MET A 262 6.56 -25.10 -38.37
C MET A 262 5.09 -25.51 -38.36
N GLN A 263 4.19 -24.67 -37.87
CA GLN A 263 2.75 -24.92 -37.87
C GLN A 263 2.22 -24.97 -39.32
N GLU A 264 2.61 -24.02 -40.20
CA GLU A 264 2.25 -24.04 -41.61
C GLU A 264 2.74 -25.29 -42.35
N ASP A 265 3.95 -25.76 -42.01
CA ASP A 265 4.47 -26.98 -42.58
C ASP A 265 3.72 -28.25 -42.12
N LEU A 266 3.27 -28.29 -40.87
CA LEU A 266 2.46 -29.38 -40.33
C LEU A 266 1.04 -29.42 -40.92
N GLU A 267 0.46 -28.27 -41.26
CA GLU A 267 -0.87 -28.19 -41.90
C GLU A 267 -0.85 -28.58 -43.38
N ARG A 268 0.33 -28.65 -44.01
CA ARG A 268 0.50 -29.07 -45.38
C ARG A 268 0.68 -30.58 -45.58
N PHE A 269 0.85 -31.33 -44.53
CA PHE A 269 0.90 -32.80 -44.48
C PHE A 269 -0.42 -33.39 -44.03
#